data_b393fd39fc605a500033850fdaf01975
#
_entry.id   b393fd39fc605a500033850fdaf01975
#
_cell.length_a   1.000
_cell.length_b   1.000
_cell.length_c   1.000
_cell.angle_alpha   90.00
_cell.angle_beta   90.00
_cell.angle_gamma   90.00
#
_symmetry.space_group_name_H-M   'P 1'
#
loop_
_entity.id
_entity.type
_entity.pdbx_description
1 polymer ?
#
loop_
_entity_poly.entity_id
_entity_poly.type
_entity_poly.pdbx_seq_one_letter_code
_entity_poly.pdbx_strand_id
1 'polypeptide(L)'
;MDIGISAGLRAEADLRPPRTDVPQRTVTEHVLAVADQAGFGAALIDAAPCGPGEAASVITWPQFAQMVRAAARGLSRRGLREADTAGIFVQDAISHAVAVHAVRAAGAIAMPVRPAQTASDIAAQLKHGRARLLITSAGLAELAVQAAERSWVRQVFAFGEAEGTTPFGSLLHTPRHGQLQASGSASHNGHTGGHSAAQALRLDGPDLARVGRDGPDLARVGLGLDLDGPAPRLTHRDVVVAAPPCGVPDTYTSLLDLALAAGATVVAVPLPQVAAAANAYKGTAAIVPAGTDVPGLPAERVFTVAA
;
A
#
# COMPACT_ATOMS: atom_id res chain seq x y z
N MET A 1 -4.77 -10.54 75.19
CA MET A 1 -4.74 -11.78 74.40
C MET A 1 -5.15 -11.42 72.98
N ASP A 2 -4.17 -11.05 72.23
CA ASP A 2 -4.41 -10.72 70.78
C ASP A 2 -3.66 -11.70 69.93
N ILE A 3 -4.42 -12.41 69.11
CA ILE A 3 -3.90 -13.39 68.18
C ILE A 3 -3.81 -12.69 66.84
N GLY A 4 -2.61 -12.24 66.47
CA GLY A 4 -2.32 -11.71 65.15
C GLY A 4 -2.32 -12.80 64.08
N ILE A 5 -3.25 -12.74 63.15
CA ILE A 5 -3.29 -13.58 61.95
C ILE A 5 -2.49 -12.87 60.88
N SER A 6 -1.29 -13.35 60.64
CA SER A 6 -0.45 -12.95 59.53
C SER A 6 -0.97 -13.59 58.25
N ALA A 7 -1.61 -12.81 57.39
CA ALA A 7 -2.02 -13.21 56.07
C ALA A 7 -0.79 -13.19 55.12
N GLY A 8 -0.32 -14.39 54.76
CA GLY A 8 0.72 -14.56 53.77
C GLY A 8 0.23 -14.16 52.39
N LEU A 9 0.75 -13.08 51.86
CA LEU A 9 0.68 -12.72 50.44
C LEU A 9 1.45 -13.77 49.64
N ARG A 10 0.72 -14.67 48.97
CA ARG A 10 1.28 -15.48 47.91
C ARG A 10 1.55 -14.57 46.74
N ALA A 11 2.81 -14.43 46.40
CA ALA A 11 3.22 -13.88 45.14
C ALA A 11 2.68 -14.80 44.01
N GLU A 12 1.68 -14.34 43.29
CA GLU A 12 1.32 -14.92 42.00
C GLU A 12 2.52 -14.71 41.07
N ALA A 13 3.23 -15.79 40.85
CA ALA A 13 4.27 -15.84 39.83
C ALA A 13 3.63 -15.54 38.47
N ASP A 14 4.05 -14.42 37.88
CA ASP A 14 3.70 -13.97 36.54
C ASP A 14 4.11 -15.06 35.55
N LEU A 15 3.18 -15.95 35.22
CA LEU A 15 3.34 -16.99 34.20
C LEU A 15 3.22 -16.39 32.80
N ARG A 16 4.01 -15.38 32.55
CA ARG A 16 4.21 -14.88 31.18
C ARG A 16 5.07 -15.91 30.45
N PRO A 17 4.54 -16.55 29.39
CA PRO A 17 5.36 -17.48 28.62
C PRO A 17 6.61 -16.74 28.10
N PRO A 18 7.78 -17.43 28.06
CA PRO A 18 8.98 -16.79 27.56
C PRO A 18 8.71 -16.25 26.17
N ARG A 19 8.92 -14.93 25.99
CA ARG A 19 8.94 -14.32 24.68
C ARG A 19 10.08 -15.01 23.92
N THR A 20 9.71 -15.87 23.01
CA THR A 20 10.63 -16.33 21.97
C THR A 20 10.94 -15.10 21.12
N ASP A 21 12.12 -14.53 21.31
CA ASP A 21 12.68 -13.45 20.48
C ASP A 21 13.00 -13.98 19.08
N VAL A 22 11.99 -14.44 18.37
CA VAL A 22 12.07 -14.58 16.93
C VAL A 22 11.78 -13.17 16.41
N PRO A 23 12.72 -12.52 15.69
CA PRO A 23 12.48 -11.20 15.14
C PRO A 23 11.24 -11.27 14.27
N GLN A 24 10.15 -10.66 14.72
CA GLN A 24 8.92 -10.57 13.94
C GLN A 24 9.23 -9.65 12.77
N ARG A 25 9.32 -10.22 11.58
CA ARG A 25 9.41 -9.41 10.35
C ARG A 25 8.20 -8.51 10.27
N THR A 26 8.41 -7.25 9.96
CA THR A 26 7.31 -6.34 9.64
C THR A 26 6.56 -6.86 8.41
N VAL A 27 5.28 -6.50 8.27
CA VAL A 27 4.48 -6.86 7.08
C VAL A 27 5.22 -6.49 5.80
N THR A 28 5.81 -5.30 5.76
CA THR A 28 6.56 -4.82 4.58
C THR A 28 7.80 -5.67 4.29
N GLU A 29 8.58 -6.06 5.30
CA GLU A 29 9.71 -6.97 5.12
C GLU A 29 9.27 -8.33 4.60
N HIS A 30 8.12 -8.82 5.07
CA HIS A 30 7.55 -10.08 4.58
C HIS A 30 7.12 -9.95 3.12
N VAL A 31 6.35 -8.92 2.76
CA VAL A 31 5.93 -8.66 1.37
C VAL A 31 7.13 -8.52 0.43
N LEU A 32 8.18 -7.82 0.85
CA LEU A 32 9.40 -7.70 0.05
C LEU A 32 10.15 -9.03 -0.09
N ALA A 33 10.15 -9.88 0.94
CA ALA A 33 10.73 -11.22 0.85
C ALA A 33 9.92 -12.12 -0.09
N VAL A 34 8.59 -12.01 -0.10
CA VAL A 34 7.72 -12.68 -1.08
C VAL A 34 8.04 -12.18 -2.49
N ALA A 35 8.16 -10.87 -2.68
CA ALA A 35 8.48 -10.28 -3.98
C ALA A 35 9.83 -10.74 -4.54
N ASP A 36 10.82 -10.98 -3.68
CA ASP A 36 12.13 -11.51 -4.09
C ASP A 36 12.05 -12.98 -4.57
N GLN A 37 11.00 -13.70 -4.20
CA GLN A 37 10.81 -15.13 -4.52
C GLN A 37 9.75 -15.38 -5.59
N ALA A 38 8.84 -14.44 -5.81
CA ALA A 38 7.65 -14.61 -6.65
C ALA A 38 7.92 -14.60 -8.17
N GLY A 39 9.18 -14.37 -8.60
CA GLY A 39 9.53 -14.31 -10.01
C GLY A 39 8.89 -13.10 -10.72
N PHE A 40 8.65 -13.21 -12.03
CA PHE A 40 8.16 -12.10 -12.86
C PHE A 40 6.63 -11.99 -12.93
N GLY A 41 5.89 -12.69 -12.07
CA GLY A 41 4.44 -12.60 -12.01
C GLY A 41 3.95 -11.18 -11.68
N ALA A 42 2.70 -10.88 -12.03
CA ALA A 42 2.05 -9.63 -11.67
C ALA A 42 1.79 -9.60 -10.15
N ALA A 43 2.18 -8.51 -9.50
CA ALA A 43 1.83 -8.23 -8.12
C ALA A 43 0.50 -7.48 -8.04
N LEU A 44 0.39 -6.38 -8.81
CA LEU A 44 -0.83 -5.59 -8.89
C LEU A 44 -1.14 -5.25 -10.36
N ILE A 45 -2.42 -5.27 -10.67
CA ILE A 45 -2.99 -4.87 -11.94
C ILE A 45 -4.03 -3.79 -11.65
N ASP A 46 -3.84 -2.60 -12.17
CA ASP A 46 -4.89 -1.58 -12.20
C ASP A 46 -5.60 -1.68 -13.54
N ALA A 47 -6.76 -2.30 -13.51
CA ALA A 47 -7.58 -2.53 -14.69
C ALA A 47 -8.64 -1.44 -14.87
N ALA A 48 -8.60 -0.36 -14.08
CA ALA A 48 -9.44 0.82 -14.29
C ALA A 48 -8.94 1.54 -15.56
N PRO A 49 -9.75 1.66 -16.60
CA PRO A 49 -9.39 2.50 -17.72
C PRO A 49 -9.42 3.97 -17.26
N CYS A 50 -8.27 4.61 -17.19
CA CYS A 50 -8.18 6.06 -16.92
C CYS A 50 -8.72 6.89 -18.09
N GLY A 51 -8.99 6.25 -19.26
CA GLY A 51 -9.57 6.87 -20.45
C GLY A 51 -9.89 5.86 -21.54
N PRO A 52 -10.65 6.27 -22.58
CA PRO A 52 -10.97 5.40 -23.71
C PRO A 52 -9.68 5.00 -24.43
N GLY A 53 -9.35 3.71 -24.41
CA GLY A 53 -8.18 3.14 -25.08
C GLY A 53 -6.92 3.01 -24.22
N GLU A 54 -6.95 3.33 -22.93
CA GLU A 54 -5.85 3.06 -22.01
C GLU A 54 -5.83 1.58 -21.60
N ALA A 55 -4.62 1.00 -21.66
CA ALA A 55 -4.40 -0.36 -21.20
C ALA A 55 -4.27 -0.41 -19.67
N ALA A 56 -4.66 -1.55 -19.10
CA ALA A 56 -4.43 -1.80 -17.68
C ALA A 56 -2.96 -1.58 -17.30
N SER A 57 -2.73 -0.90 -16.18
CA SER A 57 -1.39 -0.76 -15.63
C SER A 57 -1.03 -2.02 -14.84
N VAL A 58 0.12 -2.60 -15.12
CA VAL A 58 0.60 -3.82 -14.45
C VAL A 58 1.95 -3.55 -13.81
N ILE A 59 2.09 -3.93 -12.55
CA ILE A 59 3.37 -3.94 -11.86
C ILE A 59 3.72 -5.37 -11.45
N THR A 60 4.89 -5.84 -11.85
CA THR A 60 5.39 -7.16 -11.46
C THR A 60 5.98 -7.14 -10.06
N TRP A 61 6.15 -8.30 -9.44
CA TRP A 61 6.76 -8.43 -8.12
C TRP A 61 8.15 -7.78 -8.04
N PRO A 62 9.08 -8.00 -8.99
CA PRO A 62 10.37 -7.33 -8.97
C PRO A 62 10.28 -5.80 -9.10
N GLN A 63 9.37 -5.30 -9.96
CA GLN A 63 9.15 -3.87 -10.14
C GLN A 63 8.58 -3.25 -8.86
N PHE A 64 7.60 -3.89 -8.24
CA PHE A 64 7.04 -3.47 -6.95
C PHE A 64 8.13 -3.36 -5.88
N ALA A 65 8.92 -4.42 -5.67
CA ALA A 65 10.00 -4.40 -4.68
C ALA A 65 11.06 -3.33 -4.97
N GLN A 66 11.42 -3.15 -6.24
CA GLN A 66 12.36 -2.11 -6.66
C GLN A 66 11.83 -0.71 -6.37
N MET A 67 10.57 -0.43 -6.72
CA MET A 67 9.93 0.87 -6.47
C MET A 67 9.84 1.16 -4.98
N VAL A 68 9.37 0.21 -4.18
CA VAL A 68 9.25 0.34 -2.72
C VAL A 68 10.62 0.67 -2.10
N ARG A 69 11.66 -0.12 -2.41
CA ARG A 69 13.01 0.09 -1.87
C ARG A 69 13.63 1.42 -2.33
N ALA A 70 13.42 1.80 -3.59
CA ALA A 70 13.94 3.06 -4.11
C ALA A 70 13.23 4.26 -3.46
N ALA A 71 11.90 4.22 -3.37
CA ALA A 71 11.10 5.26 -2.73
C ALA A 71 11.43 5.39 -1.24
N ALA A 72 11.59 4.28 -0.50
CA ALA A 72 11.98 4.29 0.90
C ALA A 72 13.30 5.05 1.11
N ARG A 73 14.33 4.73 0.31
CA ARG A 73 15.60 5.46 0.33
C ARG A 73 15.42 6.93 -0.05
N GLY A 74 14.55 7.22 -1.02
CA GLY A 74 14.20 8.57 -1.43
C GLY A 74 13.57 9.37 -0.30
N LEU A 75 12.57 8.81 0.38
CA LEU A 75 11.88 9.41 1.52
C LEU A 75 12.85 9.70 2.68
N SER A 76 13.73 8.75 3.01
CA SER A 76 14.75 8.94 4.05
C SER A 76 15.70 10.09 3.69
N ARG A 77 16.15 10.20 2.42
CA ARG A 77 16.96 11.35 1.95
C ARG A 77 16.22 12.69 2.05
N ARG A 78 14.90 12.68 1.92
CA ARG A 78 14.04 13.87 2.09
C ARG A 78 13.72 14.17 3.56
N GLY A 79 14.29 13.43 4.49
CA GLY A 79 14.22 13.69 5.92
C GLY A 79 13.07 12.97 6.64
N LEU A 80 12.41 12.00 6.00
CA LEU A 80 11.50 11.09 6.70
C LEU A 80 12.34 10.18 7.61
N ARG A 81 12.04 10.20 8.91
CA ARG A 81 12.77 9.45 9.93
C ARG A 81 11.91 8.32 10.47
N GLU A 82 12.54 7.44 11.20
CA GLU A 82 11.86 6.40 11.98
C GLU A 82 10.80 7.03 12.89
N ALA A 83 9.64 6.40 12.95
CA ALA A 83 8.46 6.86 13.70
C ALA A 83 7.84 8.21 13.24
N ASP A 84 8.38 8.89 12.22
CA ASP A 84 7.64 9.98 11.59
C ASP A 84 6.39 9.43 10.88
N THR A 85 5.33 10.23 10.79
CA THR A 85 4.12 9.85 10.07
C THR A 85 4.09 10.49 8.68
N ALA A 86 3.73 9.70 7.67
CA ALA A 86 3.42 10.17 6.32
C ALA A 86 1.94 9.86 5.99
N GLY A 87 1.18 10.87 5.58
CA GLY A 87 -0.18 10.71 5.09
C GLY A 87 -0.18 10.07 3.71
N ILE A 88 -1.10 9.15 3.46
CA ILE A 88 -1.30 8.49 2.15
C ILE A 88 -2.70 8.83 1.66
N PHE A 89 -2.79 9.70 0.66
CA PHE A 89 -4.03 10.19 0.08
C PHE A 89 -4.03 9.94 -1.43
N VAL A 90 -4.20 8.68 -1.80
CA VAL A 90 -4.14 8.18 -3.19
C VAL A 90 -5.38 7.38 -3.54
N GLN A 91 -5.76 7.37 -4.81
CA GLN A 91 -6.98 6.74 -5.29
C GLN A 91 -6.76 5.35 -5.89
N ASP A 92 -5.61 5.12 -6.51
CA ASP A 92 -5.32 3.86 -7.17
C ASP A 92 -4.58 2.88 -6.26
N ALA A 93 -4.82 1.59 -6.46
CA ALA A 93 -4.28 0.54 -5.60
C ALA A 93 -2.77 0.36 -5.73
N ILE A 94 -2.21 0.59 -6.93
CA ILE A 94 -0.77 0.46 -7.17
C ILE A 94 -0.02 1.55 -6.40
N SER A 95 -0.41 2.81 -6.59
CA SER A 95 0.19 3.95 -5.87
C SER A 95 0.00 3.81 -4.37
N HIS A 96 -1.16 3.33 -3.91
CA HIS A 96 -1.44 3.09 -2.51
C HIS A 96 -0.48 2.06 -1.92
N ALA A 97 -0.39 0.87 -2.52
CA ALA A 97 0.51 -0.18 -2.06
C ALA A 97 1.98 0.26 -2.06
N VAL A 98 2.44 0.89 -3.14
CA VAL A 98 3.83 1.39 -3.23
C VAL A 98 4.11 2.44 -2.17
N ALA A 99 3.21 3.40 -1.96
CA ALA A 99 3.38 4.46 -0.97
C ALA A 99 3.42 3.91 0.46
N VAL A 100 2.46 3.07 0.83
CA VAL A 100 2.37 2.43 2.16
C VAL A 100 3.64 1.65 2.47
N HIS A 101 4.03 0.75 1.57
CA HIS A 101 5.21 -0.08 1.79
C HIS A 101 6.52 0.72 1.74
N ALA A 102 6.62 1.78 0.92
CA ALA A 102 7.80 2.65 0.88
C ALA A 102 7.98 3.43 2.19
N VAL A 103 6.89 3.97 2.75
CA VAL A 103 6.93 4.67 4.04
C VAL A 103 7.33 3.71 5.16
N ARG A 104 6.72 2.54 5.23
CA ARG A 104 7.04 1.51 6.24
C ARG A 104 8.47 0.98 6.08
N ALA A 105 8.95 0.78 4.85
CA ALA A 105 10.33 0.37 4.59
C ALA A 105 11.36 1.46 4.96
N ALA A 106 10.95 2.73 5.05
CA ALA A 106 11.76 3.82 5.58
C ALA A 106 11.74 3.88 7.13
N GLY A 107 11.05 2.96 7.81
CA GLY A 107 10.88 2.94 9.27
C GLY A 107 9.81 3.91 9.79
N ALA A 108 9.05 4.52 8.90
CA ALA A 108 8.03 5.51 9.25
C ALA A 108 6.62 4.89 9.29
N ILE A 109 5.68 5.66 9.81
CA ILE A 109 4.28 5.27 9.95
C ILE A 109 3.52 5.72 8.71
N ALA A 110 3.00 4.77 7.93
CA ALA A 110 2.07 5.06 6.85
C ALA A 110 0.68 5.26 7.45
N MET A 111 0.10 6.44 7.24
CA MET A 111 -1.22 6.81 7.71
C MET A 111 -2.15 7.01 6.50
N PRO A 112 -2.97 6.03 6.13
CA PRO A 112 -3.98 6.20 5.11
C PRO A 112 -4.97 7.30 5.52
N VAL A 113 -5.17 8.26 4.62
CA VAL A 113 -6.09 9.38 4.83
C VAL A 113 -7.45 8.99 4.27
N ARG A 114 -8.48 9.15 5.07
CA ARG A 114 -9.86 8.88 4.64
C ARG A 114 -10.24 9.81 3.49
N PRO A 115 -10.94 9.30 2.48
CA PRO A 115 -11.56 10.16 1.49
C PRO A 115 -12.40 11.23 2.18
N ALA A 116 -12.11 12.49 1.90
CA ALA A 116 -12.82 13.62 2.48
C ALA A 116 -13.07 14.66 1.39
N GLN A 117 -14.15 15.38 1.54
CA GLN A 117 -14.59 16.34 0.54
C GLN A 117 -13.90 17.70 0.67
N THR A 118 -13.31 17.99 1.84
CA THR A 118 -12.69 19.29 2.08
C THR A 118 -11.24 19.20 2.53
N ALA A 119 -10.45 20.19 2.12
CA ALA A 119 -9.06 20.32 2.57
C ALA A 119 -8.95 20.47 4.10
N SER A 120 -9.96 21.04 4.75
CA SER A 120 -10.00 21.21 6.21
C SER A 120 -10.11 19.88 6.94
N ASP A 121 -10.92 18.95 6.42
CA ASP A 121 -11.11 17.63 7.03
C ASP A 121 -9.83 16.78 6.88
N ILE A 122 -9.20 16.85 5.69
CA ILE A 122 -7.92 16.21 5.44
C ILE A 122 -6.84 16.80 6.35
N ALA A 123 -6.78 18.14 6.47
CA ALA A 123 -5.83 18.81 7.35
C ALA A 123 -6.02 18.42 8.82
N ALA A 124 -7.27 18.24 9.27
CA ALA A 124 -7.56 17.76 10.62
C ALA A 124 -7.01 16.34 10.86
N GLN A 125 -7.20 15.43 9.90
CA GLN A 125 -6.64 14.08 9.94
C GLN A 125 -5.09 14.12 9.98
N LEU A 126 -4.47 14.93 9.09
CA LEU A 126 -3.01 15.08 9.04
C LEU A 126 -2.43 15.65 10.34
N LYS A 127 -3.10 16.61 10.96
CA LYS A 127 -2.73 17.15 12.28
C LYS A 127 -2.86 16.10 13.37
N HIS A 128 -3.98 15.39 13.41
CA HIS A 128 -4.21 14.33 14.40
C HIS A 128 -3.10 13.27 14.33
N GLY A 129 -2.78 12.80 13.14
CA GLY A 129 -1.70 11.83 12.91
C GLY A 129 -0.29 12.44 12.96
N ARG A 130 -0.14 13.75 13.14
CA ARG A 130 1.16 14.46 13.12
C ARG A 130 1.96 14.21 11.85
N ALA A 131 1.27 14.11 10.71
CA ALA A 131 1.90 13.83 9.44
C ALA A 131 2.89 14.94 9.05
N ARG A 132 4.10 14.54 8.65
CA ARG A 132 5.17 15.44 8.18
C ARG A 132 5.26 15.49 6.67
N LEU A 133 4.86 14.43 6.01
CA LEU A 133 4.81 14.29 4.56
C LEU A 133 3.40 13.85 4.16
N LEU A 134 3.02 14.18 2.92
CA LEU A 134 1.80 13.71 2.29
C LEU A 134 2.13 13.13 0.92
N ILE A 135 1.64 11.94 0.64
CA ILE A 135 1.75 11.31 -0.68
C ILE A 135 0.36 11.24 -1.27
N THR A 136 0.21 11.72 -2.51
CA THR A 136 -1.08 11.84 -3.18
C THR A 136 -1.02 11.40 -4.64
N SER A 137 -2.16 11.30 -5.31
CA SER A 137 -2.27 11.16 -6.76
C SER A 137 -2.39 12.54 -7.41
N ALA A 138 -1.97 12.70 -8.66
CA ALA A 138 -2.07 13.98 -9.38
C ALA A 138 -3.50 14.53 -9.40
N GLY A 139 -4.52 13.67 -9.57
CA GLY A 139 -5.92 14.07 -9.55
C GLY A 139 -6.45 14.58 -8.21
N LEU A 140 -5.72 14.34 -7.10
CA LEU A 140 -6.04 14.83 -5.76
C LEU A 140 -5.09 15.93 -5.28
N ALA A 141 -4.13 16.34 -6.11
CA ALA A 141 -3.03 17.20 -5.70
C ALA A 141 -3.48 18.57 -5.19
N GLU A 142 -4.44 19.20 -5.85
CA GLU A 142 -4.96 20.50 -5.42
C GLU A 142 -5.51 20.44 -3.99
N LEU A 143 -6.35 19.45 -3.72
CA LEU A 143 -6.94 19.24 -2.40
C LEU A 143 -5.88 18.89 -1.35
N ALA A 144 -4.87 18.08 -1.75
CA ALA A 144 -3.76 17.68 -0.91
C ALA A 144 -2.85 18.87 -0.54
N VAL A 145 -2.54 19.75 -1.49
CA VAL A 145 -1.74 20.96 -1.26
C VAL A 145 -2.47 21.90 -0.31
N GLN A 146 -3.75 22.18 -0.56
CA GLN A 146 -4.56 23.01 0.33
C GLN A 146 -4.68 22.44 1.75
N ALA A 147 -4.71 21.11 1.90
CA ALA A 147 -4.72 20.47 3.22
C ALA A 147 -3.32 20.55 3.88
N ALA A 148 -2.25 20.42 3.12
CA ALA A 148 -0.90 20.55 3.62
C ALA A 148 -0.62 21.93 4.18
N GLU A 149 -1.03 23.00 3.49
CA GLU A 149 -0.91 24.40 3.94
C GLU A 149 -1.60 24.66 5.28
N ARG A 150 -2.66 23.91 5.58
CA ARG A 150 -3.43 24.00 6.83
C ARG A 150 -2.98 23.01 7.90
N SER A 151 -1.89 22.28 7.67
CA SER A 151 -1.38 21.23 8.56
C SER A 151 0.11 21.42 8.87
N TRP A 152 0.76 20.39 9.41
CA TRP A 152 2.21 20.39 9.66
C TRP A 152 3.01 19.68 8.57
N VAL A 153 2.36 19.32 7.47
CA VAL A 153 2.98 18.70 6.32
C VAL A 153 3.98 19.69 5.69
N ARG A 154 5.20 19.21 5.46
CA ARG A 154 6.29 20.03 4.91
C ARG A 154 6.51 19.80 3.43
N GLN A 155 6.14 18.62 2.95
CA GLN A 155 6.31 18.22 1.55
C GLN A 155 5.13 17.37 1.10
N VAL A 156 4.68 17.65 -0.12
CA VAL A 156 3.65 16.85 -0.80
C VAL A 156 4.30 16.18 -2.01
N PHE A 157 4.19 14.86 -2.09
CA PHE A 157 4.64 14.08 -3.24
C PHE A 157 3.41 13.61 -4.02
N ALA A 158 3.44 13.71 -5.34
CA ALA A 158 2.34 13.22 -6.18
C ALA A 158 2.79 12.11 -7.15
N PHE A 159 1.99 11.07 -7.26
CA PHE A 159 2.07 10.17 -8.40
C PHE A 159 1.53 10.92 -9.63
N GLY A 160 2.41 11.18 -10.59
CA GLY A 160 2.20 12.09 -11.69
C GLY A 160 2.74 13.50 -11.41
N GLU A 161 2.56 14.39 -12.36
CA GLU A 161 2.97 15.80 -12.26
C GLU A 161 1.75 16.65 -11.86
N ALA A 162 1.90 17.48 -10.84
CA ALA A 162 0.86 18.39 -10.37
C ALA A 162 1.50 19.60 -9.69
N GLU A 163 0.87 20.76 -9.85
CA GLU A 163 1.31 22.02 -9.27
C GLU A 163 1.36 21.95 -7.74
N GLY A 164 2.36 22.59 -7.15
CA GLY A 164 2.56 22.61 -5.69
C GLY A 164 3.06 21.30 -5.09
N THR A 165 3.36 20.29 -5.92
CA THR A 165 3.84 18.98 -5.47
C THR A 165 5.23 18.65 -6.03
N THR A 166 5.88 17.68 -5.40
CA THR A 166 7.09 17.05 -5.93
C THR A 166 6.70 15.71 -6.57
N PRO A 167 7.08 15.43 -7.83
CA PRO A 167 6.78 14.15 -8.45
C PRO A 167 7.33 12.98 -7.62
N PHE A 168 6.50 11.97 -7.33
CA PHE A 168 6.91 10.77 -6.58
C PHE A 168 8.06 10.04 -7.27
N GLY A 169 8.10 10.07 -8.60
CA GLY A 169 9.20 9.51 -9.40
C GLY A 169 10.58 10.06 -9.02
N SER A 170 10.66 11.29 -8.49
CA SER A 170 11.93 11.88 -8.03
C SER A 170 12.55 11.13 -6.84
N LEU A 171 11.74 10.37 -6.07
CA LEU A 171 12.22 9.53 -4.98
C LEU A 171 12.93 8.27 -5.47
N LEU A 172 12.57 7.80 -6.68
CA LEU A 172 13.10 6.56 -7.25
C LEU A 172 14.52 6.71 -7.79
N HIS A 173 14.96 7.94 -8.04
CA HIS A 173 16.28 8.21 -8.60
C HIS A 173 17.29 8.46 -7.48
N THR A 174 18.44 7.80 -7.57
CA THR A 174 19.60 8.15 -6.74
C THR A 174 20.32 9.29 -7.44
N PRO A 175 20.51 10.46 -6.80
CA PRO A 175 21.36 11.49 -7.39
C PRO A 175 22.75 10.91 -7.66
N ARG A 176 23.19 10.88 -8.90
CA ARG A 176 24.59 10.59 -9.20
C ARG A 176 25.40 11.75 -8.59
N HIS A 177 26.25 11.47 -7.63
CA HIS A 177 27.24 12.42 -7.16
C HIS A 177 28.11 12.80 -8.37
N GLY A 178 27.96 14.04 -8.88
CA GLY A 178 28.82 14.52 -9.93
C GLY A 178 28.20 15.48 -10.96
N GLN A 179 27.12 16.21 -10.63
CA GLN A 179 26.72 17.36 -11.47
C GLN A 179 26.22 18.52 -10.60
N LEU A 180 27.19 19.15 -9.89
CA LEU A 180 27.10 20.58 -9.65
C LEU A 180 27.52 21.23 -10.96
N GLN A 181 26.59 21.51 -11.84
CA GLN A 181 26.81 22.41 -12.96
C GLN A 181 25.84 23.58 -12.86
N ALA A 182 26.50 24.70 -12.82
CA ALA A 182 26.09 26.08 -12.86
C ALA A 182 24.77 26.34 -13.66
N SER A 183 23.94 27.15 -13.05
CA SER A 183 22.93 27.97 -13.70
C SER A 183 23.52 28.76 -14.86
N GLY A 184 23.16 28.44 -16.08
CA GLY A 184 23.45 29.16 -17.28
C GLY A 184 22.28 29.00 -18.24
N SER A 185 21.51 30.07 -18.36
CA SER A 185 20.43 30.23 -19.32
C SER A 185 20.84 29.88 -20.75
N ALA A 186 20.02 29.03 -21.41
CA ALA A 186 19.79 29.11 -22.85
C ALA A 186 18.55 28.29 -23.23
N SER A 187 17.53 28.97 -23.70
CA SER A 187 16.46 28.41 -24.50
C SER A 187 17.02 27.63 -25.68
N HIS A 188 16.46 26.46 -25.99
CA HIS A 188 16.11 26.09 -27.36
C HIS A 188 15.23 24.85 -27.40
N ASN A 189 14.23 24.91 -28.25
CA ASN A 189 13.30 23.89 -28.70
C ASN A 189 13.96 22.53 -28.96
N GLY A 190 13.32 21.48 -28.48
CA GLY A 190 13.63 20.12 -28.88
C GLY A 190 12.51 19.19 -28.40
N HIS A 191 11.52 18.96 -29.27
CA HIS A 191 10.59 17.85 -29.17
C HIS A 191 11.40 16.56 -29.15
N THR A 192 11.43 15.87 -28.04
CA THR A 192 11.72 14.43 -28.02
C THR A 192 10.85 13.79 -26.95
N GLY A 193 10.03 12.85 -27.40
CA GLY A 193 9.02 12.14 -26.67
C GLY A 193 9.49 11.57 -25.33
N GLY A 194 8.79 11.96 -24.29
CA GLY A 194 8.84 11.29 -23.01
C GLY A 194 8.33 9.86 -23.19
N HIS A 195 9.24 8.92 -23.13
CA HIS A 195 8.86 7.51 -23.03
C HIS A 195 8.26 7.32 -21.65
N SER A 196 6.93 7.33 -21.63
CA SER A 196 6.13 6.78 -20.53
C SER A 196 6.64 5.37 -20.25
N ALA A 197 7.12 5.10 -19.04
CA ALA A 197 7.55 3.79 -18.60
C ALA A 197 6.35 2.85 -18.33
N ALA A 198 5.27 3.04 -19.05
CA ALA A 198 4.14 2.12 -19.17
C ALA A 198 4.32 1.32 -20.45
N GLN A 199 5.30 0.41 -20.46
CA GLN A 199 5.40 -0.58 -21.52
C GLN A 199 4.28 -1.58 -21.29
N ALA A 200 3.18 -1.40 -22.05
CA ALA A 200 2.05 -2.31 -22.08
C ALA A 200 2.55 -3.71 -22.47
N LEU A 201 2.67 -4.60 -21.50
CA LEU A 201 2.76 -6.03 -21.76
C LEU A 201 1.35 -6.47 -22.21
N ARG A 202 1.20 -6.75 -23.49
CA ARG A 202 0.05 -7.53 -23.98
C ARG A 202 0.22 -8.94 -23.42
N LEU A 203 -0.55 -9.25 -22.39
CA LEU A 203 -0.70 -10.60 -21.90
C LEU A 203 -1.85 -11.25 -22.69
N ASP A 204 -1.51 -11.93 -23.76
CA ASP A 204 -2.37 -12.93 -24.36
C ASP A 204 -2.47 -14.09 -23.37
N GLY A 205 -3.55 -14.12 -22.61
CA GLY A 205 -3.95 -15.20 -21.70
C GLY A 205 -2.93 -15.60 -20.61
N PRO A 206 -3.34 -15.68 -19.36
CA PRO A 206 -2.42 -15.86 -18.25
C PRO A 206 -1.83 -17.26 -18.24
N ASP A 207 -0.55 -17.39 -18.57
CA ASP A 207 0.24 -18.56 -18.20
C ASP A 207 0.65 -18.41 -16.70
N LEU A 208 -0.36 -18.49 -15.83
CA LEU A 208 -0.21 -18.42 -14.36
C LEU A 208 0.27 -19.76 -13.75
N ALA A 209 0.60 -20.73 -14.60
CA ALA A 209 1.01 -22.05 -14.16
C ALA A 209 2.52 -22.16 -14.03
N ARG A 210 3.12 -21.60 -13.00
CA ARG A 210 4.39 -22.09 -12.42
C ARG A 210 4.88 -21.25 -11.25
N VAL A 211 4.36 -21.46 -10.06
CA VAL A 211 5.20 -21.42 -8.84
C VAL A 211 4.59 -22.40 -7.83
N GLY A 212 5.24 -23.54 -7.65
CA GLY A 212 4.90 -24.43 -6.56
C GLY A 212 5.66 -23.99 -5.32
N ARG A 213 4.92 -23.84 -4.23
CA ARG A 213 5.34 -24.16 -2.84
C ARG A 213 4.26 -23.69 -1.89
N ASP A 214 4.03 -24.49 -0.85
CA ASP A 214 3.10 -24.20 0.23
C ASP A 214 3.42 -22.81 0.80
N GLY A 215 2.44 -21.88 0.69
CA GLY A 215 2.59 -20.52 1.18
C GLY A 215 2.73 -20.52 2.71
N PRO A 216 3.44 -19.54 3.29
CA PRO A 216 3.58 -19.42 4.72
C PRO A 216 2.21 -19.26 5.38
N ASP A 217 2.03 -19.93 6.51
CA ASP A 217 0.83 -19.80 7.33
C ASP A 217 0.74 -18.37 7.90
N LEU A 218 -0.04 -17.51 7.24
CA LEU A 218 -0.19 -16.09 7.57
C LEU A 218 -0.85 -15.85 8.94
N ALA A 219 -1.45 -16.87 9.53
CA ALA A 219 -1.94 -16.81 10.91
C ALA A 219 -0.81 -16.58 11.93
N ARG A 220 0.45 -16.80 11.53
CA ARG A 220 1.65 -16.55 12.36
C ARG A 220 2.27 -15.17 12.18
N VAL A 221 1.94 -14.46 11.11
CA VAL A 221 2.31 -13.06 10.99
C VAL A 221 1.26 -12.30 11.79
N GLY A 222 1.60 -11.88 13.00
CA GLY A 222 0.72 -11.14 13.92
C GLY A 222 0.34 -9.77 13.33
N LEU A 223 -0.39 -9.80 12.21
CA LEU A 223 -1.15 -8.69 11.69
C LEU A 223 -2.30 -8.52 12.67
N GLY A 224 -2.28 -7.48 13.49
CA GLY A 224 -3.42 -7.07 14.30
C GLY A 224 -4.56 -6.60 13.40
N LEU A 225 -5.05 -7.50 12.56
CA LEU A 225 -6.20 -7.25 11.70
C LEU A 225 -7.43 -7.39 12.58
N ASP A 226 -8.08 -6.27 12.84
CA ASP A 226 -9.41 -6.22 13.42
C ASP A 226 -10.41 -6.63 12.32
N LEU A 227 -10.42 -7.92 12.00
CA LEU A 227 -11.36 -8.51 11.06
C LEU A 227 -12.46 -9.16 11.89
N ASP A 228 -13.71 -8.78 11.65
CA ASP A 228 -14.88 -9.48 12.16
C ASP A 228 -14.98 -10.87 11.52
N GLY A 229 -14.13 -11.81 11.97
CA GLY A 229 -14.15 -13.18 11.45
C GLY A 229 -12.77 -13.85 11.37
N PRO A 230 -12.72 -15.14 10.98
CA PRO A 230 -11.47 -15.86 10.78
C PRO A 230 -10.65 -15.20 9.65
N ALA A 231 -9.37 -14.95 9.89
CA ALA A 231 -8.47 -14.37 8.88
C ALA A 231 -8.53 -15.18 7.56
N PRO A 232 -8.71 -14.49 6.42
CA PRO A 232 -8.82 -15.16 5.13
C PRO A 232 -7.53 -15.91 4.80
N ARG A 233 -7.66 -17.15 4.34
CA ARG A 233 -6.54 -17.94 3.86
C ARG A 233 -6.31 -17.62 2.39
N LEU A 234 -5.34 -16.77 2.10
CA LEU A 234 -4.87 -16.46 0.75
C LEU A 234 -3.53 -17.16 0.48
N THR A 235 -3.29 -17.45 -0.77
CA THR A 235 -2.06 -18.10 -1.26
C THR A 235 -1.56 -17.36 -2.51
N HIS A 236 -0.34 -17.65 -2.93
CA HIS A 236 0.24 -17.11 -4.17
C HIS A 236 -0.52 -17.51 -5.46
N ARG A 237 -1.48 -18.44 -5.37
CA ARG A 237 -2.34 -18.84 -6.50
C ARG A 237 -3.62 -18.02 -6.58
N ASP A 238 -3.88 -17.23 -5.56
CA ASP A 238 -5.09 -16.44 -5.51
C ASP A 238 -4.97 -15.17 -6.37
N VAL A 239 -6.08 -14.83 -6.99
CA VAL A 239 -6.27 -13.56 -7.68
C VAL A 239 -7.34 -12.80 -6.89
N VAL A 240 -6.94 -11.72 -6.26
CA VAL A 240 -7.81 -10.91 -5.41
C VAL A 240 -8.29 -9.69 -6.19
N VAL A 241 -9.59 -9.63 -6.46
CA VAL A 241 -10.18 -8.45 -7.11
C VAL A 241 -10.55 -7.43 -6.05
N ALA A 242 -9.98 -6.23 -6.14
CA ALA A 242 -10.17 -5.18 -5.15
C ALA A 242 -10.85 -3.95 -5.77
N ALA A 243 -11.91 -3.44 -5.12
CA ALA A 243 -12.36 -2.09 -5.39
C ALA A 243 -11.30 -1.08 -4.90
N PRO A 244 -11.24 0.16 -5.45
CA PRO A 244 -10.34 1.20 -4.96
C PRO A 244 -10.56 1.47 -3.47
N PRO A 245 -9.60 2.13 -2.79
CA PRO A 245 -9.74 2.46 -1.38
C PRO A 245 -11.05 3.17 -1.09
N CYS A 246 -11.97 2.47 -0.47
CA CYS A 246 -13.29 2.95 -0.07
C CYS A 246 -13.52 2.56 1.39
N GLY A 247 -14.29 3.34 2.10
CA GLY A 247 -14.61 3.08 3.49
C GLY A 247 -13.45 3.37 4.45
N VAL A 248 -13.19 2.46 5.38
CA VAL A 248 -12.11 2.61 6.38
C VAL A 248 -10.76 2.28 5.73
N PRO A 249 -9.87 3.27 5.50
CA PRO A 249 -8.63 3.06 4.76
C PRO A 249 -7.67 2.07 5.41
N ASP A 250 -7.68 1.98 6.75
CA ASP A 250 -6.82 1.05 7.49
C ASP A 250 -7.22 -0.40 7.22
N THR A 251 -8.53 -0.70 7.18
CA THR A 251 -9.05 -2.04 6.87
C THR A 251 -8.71 -2.42 5.43
N TYR A 252 -8.91 -1.50 4.47
CA TYR A 252 -8.53 -1.72 3.08
C TYR A 252 -7.03 -2.02 2.95
N THR A 253 -6.20 -1.18 3.59
CA THR A 253 -4.74 -1.36 3.58
C THR A 253 -4.34 -2.71 4.17
N SER A 254 -4.96 -3.13 5.26
CA SER A 254 -4.69 -4.40 5.91
C SER A 254 -5.05 -5.61 5.04
N LEU A 255 -6.19 -5.55 4.34
CA LEU A 255 -6.60 -6.61 3.40
C LEU A 255 -5.68 -6.67 2.17
N LEU A 256 -5.25 -5.51 1.67
CA LEU A 256 -4.27 -5.42 0.59
C LEU A 256 -2.91 -5.99 1.03
N ASP A 257 -2.44 -5.63 2.22
CA ASP A 257 -1.23 -6.17 2.83
C ASP A 257 -1.30 -7.70 2.95
N LEU A 258 -2.45 -8.23 3.35
CA LEU A 258 -2.67 -9.68 3.46
C LEU A 258 -2.56 -10.38 2.10
N ALA A 259 -3.16 -9.81 1.06
CA ALA A 259 -3.07 -10.35 -0.30
C ALA A 259 -1.62 -10.35 -0.80
N LEU A 260 -0.92 -9.23 -0.63
CA LEU A 260 0.49 -9.11 -1.03
C LEU A 260 1.40 -10.03 -0.20
N ALA A 261 1.18 -10.16 1.10
CA ALA A 261 1.93 -11.06 1.96
C ALA A 261 1.72 -12.54 1.60
N ALA A 262 0.55 -12.90 1.07
CA ALA A 262 0.27 -14.23 0.53
C ALA A 262 0.94 -14.49 -0.82
N GLY A 263 1.48 -13.47 -1.48
CA GLY A 263 1.98 -13.56 -2.85
C GLY A 263 0.86 -13.59 -3.90
N ALA A 264 -0.36 -13.23 -3.53
CA ALA A 264 -1.51 -13.19 -4.43
C ALA A 264 -1.39 -12.03 -5.43
N THR A 265 -1.94 -12.21 -6.63
CA THR A 265 -2.08 -11.10 -7.58
C THR A 265 -3.31 -10.27 -7.21
N VAL A 266 -3.14 -8.96 -7.08
CA VAL A 266 -4.25 -8.02 -6.83
C VAL A 266 -4.68 -7.35 -8.13
N VAL A 267 -5.97 -7.41 -8.44
CA VAL A 267 -6.58 -6.73 -9.60
C VAL A 267 -7.50 -5.63 -9.08
N ALA A 268 -7.09 -4.38 -9.26
CA ALA A 268 -7.89 -3.23 -8.85
C ALA A 268 -8.80 -2.78 -9.99
N VAL A 269 -10.08 -2.58 -9.68
CA VAL A 269 -11.11 -2.12 -10.63
C VAL A 269 -12.14 -1.25 -9.92
N PRO A 270 -12.79 -0.31 -10.61
CA PRO A 270 -13.95 0.41 -10.05
C PRO A 270 -15.01 -0.57 -9.55
N LEU A 271 -15.69 -0.21 -8.44
CA LEU A 271 -16.68 -1.07 -7.80
C LEU A 271 -17.71 -1.69 -8.76
N PRO A 272 -18.28 -0.96 -9.73
CA PRO A 272 -19.24 -1.55 -10.68
C PRO A 272 -18.66 -2.65 -11.57
N GLN A 273 -17.33 -2.70 -11.68
CA GLN A 273 -16.62 -3.65 -12.57
C GLN A 273 -16.11 -4.88 -11.83
N VAL A 274 -16.22 -4.95 -10.51
CA VAL A 274 -15.66 -6.04 -9.69
C VAL A 274 -16.15 -7.42 -10.15
N ALA A 275 -17.46 -7.59 -10.38
CA ALA A 275 -18.01 -8.85 -10.83
C ALA A 275 -17.49 -9.27 -12.23
N ALA A 276 -17.42 -8.31 -13.16
CA ALA A 276 -16.87 -8.55 -14.49
C ALA A 276 -15.38 -8.89 -14.44
N ALA A 277 -14.61 -8.18 -13.62
CA ALA A 277 -13.19 -8.44 -13.42
C ALA A 277 -12.94 -9.80 -12.73
N ALA A 278 -13.75 -10.17 -11.75
CA ALA A 278 -13.67 -11.49 -11.12
C ALA A 278 -13.80 -12.62 -12.16
N ASN A 279 -14.71 -12.48 -13.12
CA ASN A 279 -14.86 -13.44 -14.21
C ASN A 279 -13.67 -13.37 -15.20
N ALA A 280 -13.26 -12.17 -15.63
CA ALA A 280 -12.24 -11.97 -16.65
C ALA A 280 -10.84 -12.43 -16.18
N TYR A 281 -10.49 -12.12 -14.93
CA TYR A 281 -9.20 -12.45 -14.33
C TYR A 281 -9.21 -13.75 -13.53
N LYS A 282 -10.33 -14.51 -13.56
CA LYS A 282 -10.53 -15.73 -12.75
C LYS A 282 -10.26 -15.47 -11.27
N GLY A 283 -10.84 -14.38 -10.75
CA GLY A 283 -10.72 -13.98 -9.36
C GLY A 283 -11.13 -15.12 -8.41
N THR A 284 -10.34 -15.32 -7.38
CA THR A 284 -10.57 -16.34 -6.35
C THR A 284 -11.01 -15.73 -5.02
N ALA A 285 -10.85 -14.43 -4.88
CA ALA A 285 -11.29 -13.64 -3.74
C ALA A 285 -11.58 -12.19 -4.15
N ALA A 286 -12.30 -11.45 -3.32
CA ALA A 286 -12.56 -10.03 -3.55
C ALA A 286 -12.44 -9.20 -2.27
N ILE A 287 -12.03 -7.93 -2.42
CA ILE A 287 -12.03 -6.88 -1.39
C ILE A 287 -12.98 -5.78 -1.84
N VAL A 288 -14.09 -5.62 -1.16
CA VAL A 288 -15.18 -4.72 -1.57
C VAL A 288 -15.80 -4.01 -0.38
N PRO A 289 -16.52 -2.89 -0.57
CA PRO A 289 -17.32 -2.29 0.49
C PRO A 289 -18.37 -3.24 1.03
N ALA A 290 -18.72 -3.10 2.31
CA ALA A 290 -19.81 -3.86 2.93
C ALA A 290 -21.11 -3.70 2.15
N GLY A 291 -21.84 -4.82 1.99
CA GLY A 291 -23.08 -4.87 1.23
C GLY A 291 -22.91 -5.05 -0.28
N THR A 292 -21.67 -5.25 -0.76
CA THR A 292 -21.42 -5.57 -2.18
C THR A 292 -21.50 -7.08 -2.39
N ASP A 293 -22.35 -7.51 -3.31
CA ASP A 293 -22.39 -8.91 -3.78
C ASP A 293 -21.43 -9.09 -4.96
N VAL A 294 -20.69 -10.19 -4.95
CA VAL A 294 -19.74 -10.53 -6.03
C VAL A 294 -20.14 -11.91 -6.59
N PRO A 295 -21.01 -11.94 -7.60
CA PRO A 295 -21.47 -13.17 -8.20
C PRO A 295 -20.31 -14.07 -8.66
N GLY A 296 -20.39 -15.35 -8.33
CA GLY A 296 -19.37 -16.33 -8.71
C GLY A 296 -18.28 -16.56 -7.65
N LEU A 297 -18.21 -15.73 -6.61
CA LEU A 297 -17.33 -15.99 -5.47
C LEU A 297 -18.14 -16.46 -4.26
N PRO A 298 -17.68 -17.48 -3.51
CA PRO A 298 -18.31 -17.88 -2.26
C PRO A 298 -18.14 -16.76 -1.20
N ALA A 299 -19.13 -16.62 -0.32
CA ALA A 299 -19.17 -15.52 0.66
C ALA A 299 -17.92 -15.42 1.55
N GLU A 300 -17.32 -16.57 1.90
CA GLU A 300 -16.09 -16.65 2.69
C GLU A 300 -14.85 -16.15 1.94
N ARG A 301 -14.96 -15.87 0.65
CA ARG A 301 -13.90 -15.32 -0.21
C ARG A 301 -14.15 -13.86 -0.58
N VAL A 302 -15.22 -13.27 -0.06
CA VAL A 302 -15.55 -11.84 -0.24
C VAL A 302 -15.28 -11.11 1.07
N PHE A 303 -14.21 -10.33 1.08
CA PHE A 303 -13.76 -9.56 2.25
C PHE A 303 -14.35 -8.16 2.16
N THR A 304 -15.09 -7.78 3.19
CA THR A 304 -15.79 -6.51 3.19
C THR A 304 -15.07 -5.46 4.04
N VAL A 305 -15.02 -4.24 3.52
CA VAL A 305 -14.52 -3.07 4.21
C VAL A 305 -15.71 -2.25 4.68
N ALA A 306 -15.77 -1.92 5.96
CA ALA A 306 -16.81 -1.05 6.49
C ALA A 306 -16.80 0.32 5.80
N ALA A 307 -17.97 0.92 5.63
CA ALA A 307 -18.14 2.22 4.97
C ALA A 307 -17.57 3.39 5.79
#